data_482a4fec9ef63cd98e21b5f7e12df35f
#
_entry.id   482a4fec9ef63cd98e21b5f7e12df35f
#
_cell.length_a   1.000
_cell.length_b   1.000
_cell.length_c   1.000
_cell.angle_alpha   90.00
_cell.angle_beta   90.00
_cell.angle_gamma   90.00
#
_symmetry.space_group_name_H-M   'P 1'
#
loop_
_entity.id
_entity.type
_entity.pdbx_description
1 polymer ?
#
loop_
_entity_poly.entity_id
_entity_poly.type
_entity_poly.pdbx_seq_one_letter_code
_entity_poly.pdbx_strand_id
1 'polypeptide(L)'
;MAEKILNGIIIKGIGGFYYVEAEGEIYECKARGSFRKKRITPLAGDNVTITVRENKENTIDEILPRKNFLVRPPVANIDTLIIISSVKEPVPSLLVIDKLTAIAVDKGIKPCVVFSKSDLGETDDYEEIYKKAGIPVASVCNKTGDGVEAVKQMIGEGITVFTGNTGVGKSSLLNSIDDRFSLATGEISDKLGRGRHTTREVTLYHVGDGFVADTPGFSSLDIQETNDIILKENLPFCFPEFEDYLGRCKFTSCSHTVEKGCLVLDAVDKGLIHKKRHESYVAMYNDVKDLKEWEM
;
A
#
# COMPACT_ATOMS: atom_id res chain seq x y z
N MET A 1 -14.75 13.36 38.88
CA MET A 1 -13.94 13.65 37.67
C MET A 1 -14.56 12.82 36.54
N ALA A 2 -15.09 13.48 35.54
CA ALA A 2 -15.73 12.77 34.43
C ALA A 2 -14.64 12.10 33.55
N GLU A 3 -14.73 10.81 33.44
CA GLU A 3 -13.97 10.05 32.40
C GLU A 3 -14.91 9.88 31.22
N LYS A 4 -14.43 10.18 30.01
CA LYS A 4 -15.17 9.98 28.77
C LYS A 4 -14.48 8.89 27.97
N ILE A 5 -15.24 7.87 27.56
CA ILE A 5 -14.77 6.79 26.68
C ILE A 5 -15.17 7.15 25.26
N LEU A 6 -14.21 7.17 24.35
CA LEU A 6 -14.39 7.50 22.94
C LEU A 6 -13.80 6.43 22.03
N ASN A 7 -14.41 6.26 20.86
CA ASN A 7 -13.80 5.52 19.77
C ASN A 7 -13.16 6.51 18.79
N GLY A 8 -11.98 6.16 18.30
CA GLY A 8 -11.24 7.02 17.38
C GLY A 8 -10.24 6.24 16.57
N ILE A 9 -9.50 6.95 15.73
CA ILE A 9 -8.44 6.42 14.87
C ILE A 9 -7.09 7.01 15.27
N ILE A 10 -6.05 6.19 15.33
CA ILE A 10 -4.68 6.68 15.53
C ILE A 10 -4.21 7.33 14.23
N ILE A 11 -4.00 8.65 14.27
CA ILE A 11 -3.48 9.40 13.11
C ILE A 11 -1.95 9.52 13.14
N LYS A 12 -1.30 9.34 14.30
CA LYS A 12 0.14 9.44 14.44
C LYS A 12 0.64 8.78 15.73
N GLY A 13 1.86 8.22 15.69
CA GLY A 13 2.58 7.73 16.87
C GLY A 13 3.99 8.30 16.94
N ILE A 14 4.38 8.92 18.07
CA ILE A 14 5.68 9.57 18.27
C ILE A 14 6.17 9.42 19.71
N GLY A 15 7.38 8.97 19.92
CA GLY A 15 8.00 8.96 21.24
C GLY A 15 7.24 8.18 22.33
N GLY A 16 6.38 7.23 21.93
CA GLY A 16 5.52 6.47 22.85
C GLY A 16 4.18 7.12 23.15
N PHE A 17 3.88 8.27 22.55
CA PHE A 17 2.59 8.91 22.52
C PHE A 17 1.88 8.62 21.19
N TYR A 18 0.55 8.60 21.24
CA TYR A 18 -0.33 8.37 20.09
C TYR A 18 -1.36 9.48 20.02
N TYR A 19 -1.52 10.03 18.86
CA TYR A 19 -2.52 11.06 18.58
C TYR A 19 -3.73 10.37 17.97
N VAL A 20 -4.84 10.42 18.69
CA VAL A 20 -6.10 9.76 18.31
C VAL A 20 -7.10 10.84 17.93
N GLU A 21 -7.64 10.73 16.73
CA GLU A 21 -8.76 11.56 16.31
C GLU A 21 -10.08 10.85 16.71
N ALA A 22 -10.89 11.56 17.47
CA ALA A 22 -12.21 11.10 17.94
C ALA A 22 -13.18 12.29 18.04
N GLU A 23 -14.39 12.15 17.55
CA GLU A 23 -15.44 13.20 17.55
C GLU A 23 -14.96 14.57 16.99
N GLY A 24 -14.04 14.55 16.00
CA GLY A 24 -13.51 15.76 15.35
C GLY A 24 -12.40 16.46 16.15
N GLU A 25 -11.94 15.90 17.27
CA GLU A 25 -10.84 16.41 18.07
C GLU A 25 -9.68 15.43 18.12
N ILE A 26 -8.46 15.94 18.35
CA ILE A 26 -7.24 15.12 18.46
C ILE A 26 -6.83 15.03 19.92
N TYR A 27 -6.72 13.80 20.42
CA TYR A 27 -6.32 13.49 21.78
C TYR A 27 -4.92 12.86 21.82
N GLU A 28 -4.01 13.46 22.59
CA GLU A 28 -2.73 12.80 22.90
C GLU A 28 -2.97 11.71 23.95
N CYS A 29 -2.58 10.49 23.64
CA CYS A 29 -2.82 9.31 24.44
C CYS A 29 -1.55 8.50 24.67
N LYS A 30 -1.47 7.78 25.78
CA LYS A 30 -0.48 6.71 26.01
C LYS A 30 -1.11 5.33 25.89
N ALA A 31 -0.37 4.40 25.31
CA ALA A 31 -0.78 3.01 25.27
C ALA A 31 -0.67 2.38 26.67
N ARG A 32 -1.69 1.62 27.10
CA ARG A 32 -1.63 0.85 28.36
C ARG A 32 -0.48 -0.16 28.34
N GLY A 33 0.16 -0.37 29.49
CA GLY A 33 1.25 -1.33 29.62
C GLY A 33 0.88 -2.79 29.29
N SER A 34 -0.41 -3.12 29.24
CA SER A 34 -0.94 -4.42 28.80
C SER A 34 -0.59 -4.73 27.34
N PHE A 35 -0.50 -3.73 26.45
CA PHE A 35 -0.12 -3.94 25.04
C PHE A 35 1.31 -4.45 24.91
N ARG A 36 2.25 -3.92 25.71
CA ARG A 36 3.64 -4.42 25.74
C ARG A 36 3.70 -5.89 26.18
N LYS A 37 2.87 -6.28 27.17
CA LYS A 37 2.80 -7.69 27.61
C LYS A 37 2.27 -8.61 26.52
N LYS A 38 1.31 -8.14 25.73
CA LYS A 38 0.73 -8.86 24.58
C LYS A 38 1.54 -8.74 23.29
N ARG A 39 2.69 -8.01 23.28
CA ARG A 39 3.51 -7.70 22.11
C ARG A 39 2.73 -7.03 20.97
N ILE A 40 1.71 -6.25 21.33
CA ILE A 40 0.92 -5.48 20.36
C ILE A 40 1.47 -4.06 20.34
N THR A 41 1.85 -3.57 19.16
CA THR A 41 2.25 -2.18 18.92
C THR A 41 1.11 -1.46 18.24
N PRO A 42 0.59 -0.35 18.81
CA PRO A 42 -0.37 0.49 18.10
C PRO A 42 0.26 1.11 16.86
N LEU A 43 -0.49 1.18 15.77
CA LEU A 43 -0.07 1.68 14.46
C LEU A 43 -0.95 2.87 14.06
N ALA A 44 -0.43 3.76 13.21
CA ALA A 44 -1.28 4.71 12.50
C ALA A 44 -2.34 3.92 11.69
N GLY A 45 -3.59 4.35 11.74
CA GLY A 45 -4.72 3.65 11.14
C GLY A 45 -5.42 2.65 12.04
N ASP A 46 -4.93 2.38 13.25
CA ASP A 46 -5.69 1.56 14.21
C ASP A 46 -6.95 2.26 14.69
N ASN A 47 -8.07 1.56 14.65
CA ASN A 47 -9.27 1.94 15.37
C ASN A 47 -9.09 1.56 16.84
N VAL A 48 -9.35 2.50 17.74
CA VAL A 48 -9.06 2.35 19.17
C VAL A 48 -10.19 2.88 20.03
N THR A 49 -10.29 2.33 21.24
CA THR A 49 -11.06 2.92 22.32
C THR A 49 -10.10 3.65 23.26
N ILE A 50 -10.41 4.89 23.59
CA ILE A 50 -9.62 5.75 24.49
C ILE A 50 -10.43 6.19 25.69
N THR A 51 -9.76 6.40 26.83
CA THR A 51 -10.32 7.11 27.98
C THR A 51 -9.71 8.50 28.06
N VAL A 52 -10.55 9.52 27.93
CA VAL A 52 -10.19 10.94 28.05
C VAL A 52 -10.46 11.41 29.47
N ARG A 53 -9.51 12.20 30.04
CA ARG A 53 -9.53 12.67 31.42
C ARG A 53 -9.15 14.14 31.52
N GLU A 54 -9.90 14.93 32.28
CA GLU A 54 -9.70 16.39 32.42
C GLU A 54 -8.32 16.79 32.99
N ASN A 55 -7.72 16.02 33.88
CA ASN A 55 -6.47 16.40 34.58
C ASN A 55 -5.45 15.25 34.66
N LYS A 56 -5.54 14.29 33.76
CA LYS A 56 -4.62 13.14 33.68
C LYS A 56 -4.34 12.80 32.24
N GLU A 57 -3.32 11.98 32.01
CA GLU A 57 -3.00 11.46 30.69
C GLU A 57 -4.16 10.61 30.14
N ASN A 58 -4.53 10.83 28.88
CA ASN A 58 -5.47 9.97 28.19
C ASN A 58 -4.80 8.63 27.85
N THR A 59 -5.60 7.58 27.78
CA THR A 59 -5.08 6.23 27.53
C THR A 59 -5.78 5.56 26.37
N ILE A 60 -5.01 4.86 25.54
CA ILE A 60 -5.56 3.85 24.63
C ILE A 60 -5.84 2.62 25.47
N ASP A 61 -7.09 2.21 25.51
CA ASP A 61 -7.58 1.10 26.33
C ASP A 61 -7.66 -0.18 25.53
N GLU A 62 -8.08 -0.08 24.28
CA GLU A 62 -8.25 -1.20 23.36
C GLU A 62 -7.86 -0.80 21.93
N ILE A 63 -7.27 -1.75 21.19
CA ILE A 63 -7.10 -1.69 19.75
C ILE A 63 -8.09 -2.68 19.15
N LEU A 64 -8.98 -2.18 18.30
CA LEU A 64 -9.98 -3.00 17.64
C LEU A 64 -9.32 -3.91 16.58
N PRO A 65 -9.97 -5.02 16.18
CA PRO A 65 -9.44 -5.94 15.18
C PRO A 65 -9.07 -5.20 13.88
N ARG A 66 -7.85 -5.43 13.43
CA ARG A 66 -7.37 -4.91 12.14
C ARG A 66 -7.92 -5.76 11.00
N LYS A 67 -8.38 -5.11 9.92
CA LYS A 67 -8.69 -5.83 8.68
C LYS A 67 -7.41 -6.27 7.94
N ASN A 68 -6.38 -5.44 7.99
CA ASN A 68 -5.05 -5.69 7.45
C ASN A 68 -4.03 -4.73 8.07
N PHE A 69 -2.76 -4.95 7.79
CA PHE A 69 -1.69 -3.99 8.10
C PHE A 69 -0.45 -4.26 7.26
N LEU A 70 0.40 -3.24 7.11
CA LEU A 70 1.76 -3.36 6.61
C LEU A 70 2.75 -3.18 7.77
N VAL A 71 3.85 -3.93 7.72
CA VAL A 71 4.95 -3.82 8.69
C VAL A 71 5.84 -2.63 8.33
N ARG A 72 6.00 -2.40 7.03
CA ARG A 72 6.80 -1.29 6.46
C ARG A 72 6.12 -0.75 5.21
N PRO A 73 5.56 0.46 5.29
CA PRO A 73 5.39 1.33 6.47
C PRO A 73 4.42 0.72 7.50
N PRO A 74 4.59 1.03 8.81
CA PRO A 74 3.73 0.50 9.86
C PRO A 74 2.37 1.22 9.89
N VAL A 75 1.45 0.76 9.05
CA VAL A 75 0.08 1.29 8.89
C VAL A 75 -0.92 0.16 8.98
N ALA A 76 -2.04 0.39 9.68
CA ALA A 76 -3.14 -0.55 9.81
C ALA A 76 -4.40 -0.10 9.04
N ASN A 77 -5.30 -1.04 8.78
CA ASN A 77 -6.62 -0.81 8.19
C ASN A 77 -6.59 -0.07 6.84
N ILE A 78 -5.67 -0.46 5.99
CA ILE A 78 -5.44 0.16 4.68
C ILE A 78 -6.54 -0.27 3.71
N ASP A 79 -7.10 0.69 2.96
CA ASP A 79 -8.11 0.46 1.92
C ASP A 79 -7.47 0.41 0.53
N THR A 80 -6.54 1.32 0.26
CA THR A 80 -5.94 1.48 -1.07
C THR A 80 -4.42 1.58 -0.98
N LEU A 81 -3.72 0.86 -1.85
CA LEU A 81 -2.29 0.99 -2.08
C LEU A 81 -2.05 1.58 -3.46
N ILE A 82 -1.59 2.82 -3.54
CA ILE A 82 -1.20 3.48 -4.78
C ILE A 82 0.29 3.24 -5.03
N ILE A 83 0.57 2.49 -6.09
CA ILE A 83 1.92 2.11 -6.51
C ILE A 83 2.37 3.08 -7.60
N ILE A 84 3.38 3.91 -7.30
CA ILE A 84 3.91 4.89 -8.24
C ILE A 84 5.18 4.35 -8.90
N SER A 85 5.20 4.38 -10.21
CA SER A 85 6.39 4.11 -11.03
C SER A 85 6.57 5.23 -12.03
N SER A 86 7.80 5.62 -12.36
CA SER A 86 8.01 6.59 -13.43
C SER A 86 8.16 5.88 -14.78
N VAL A 87 7.71 6.52 -15.86
CA VAL A 87 7.86 5.97 -17.23
C VAL A 87 9.32 5.98 -17.69
N LYS A 88 10.13 6.85 -17.06
CA LYS A 88 11.56 7.01 -17.36
C LYS A 88 12.29 7.54 -16.12
N GLU A 89 13.48 6.98 -15.87
CA GLU A 89 14.37 7.43 -14.78
C GLU A 89 13.72 7.47 -13.38
N PRO A 90 13.53 6.29 -12.77
CA PRO A 90 13.90 4.93 -13.21
C PRO A 90 12.88 4.32 -14.17
N VAL A 91 13.34 3.42 -15.07
CA VAL A 91 12.45 2.65 -15.95
C VAL A 91 11.54 1.75 -15.09
N PRO A 92 10.25 1.60 -15.44
CA PRO A 92 9.33 0.76 -14.70
C PRO A 92 9.78 -0.70 -14.66
N SER A 93 9.81 -1.30 -13.49
CA SER A 93 9.94 -2.75 -13.31
C SER A 93 8.55 -3.34 -13.14
N LEU A 94 7.98 -3.93 -14.20
CA LEU A 94 6.64 -4.53 -14.13
C LEU A 94 6.56 -5.61 -13.06
N LEU A 95 7.61 -6.46 -12.94
CA LEU A 95 7.63 -7.49 -11.88
C LEU A 95 7.53 -6.90 -10.47
N VAL A 96 8.17 -5.75 -10.21
CA VAL A 96 8.08 -5.06 -8.90
C VAL A 96 6.67 -4.54 -8.67
N ILE A 97 6.08 -3.89 -9.67
CA ILE A 97 4.70 -3.38 -9.58
C ILE A 97 3.73 -4.54 -9.35
N ASP A 98 3.90 -5.64 -10.10
CA ASP A 98 3.04 -6.82 -10.02
C ASP A 98 3.18 -7.56 -8.68
N LYS A 99 4.38 -7.64 -8.10
CA LYS A 99 4.59 -8.13 -6.72
C LYS A 99 3.81 -7.28 -5.71
N LEU A 100 3.86 -5.97 -5.83
CA LEU A 100 3.14 -5.06 -4.92
C LEU A 100 1.62 -5.16 -5.09
N THR A 101 1.12 -5.29 -6.34
CA THR A 101 -0.32 -5.51 -6.58
C THR A 101 -0.78 -6.82 -5.97
N ALA A 102 0.00 -7.90 -6.10
CA ALA A 102 -0.32 -9.20 -5.53
C ALA A 102 -0.32 -9.17 -3.99
N ILE A 103 0.67 -8.52 -3.35
CA ILE A 103 0.71 -8.33 -1.88
C ILE A 103 -0.51 -7.53 -1.42
N ALA A 104 -0.90 -6.48 -2.15
CA ALA A 104 -2.08 -5.70 -1.81
C ALA A 104 -3.35 -6.55 -1.86
N VAL A 105 -3.56 -7.32 -2.93
CA VAL A 105 -4.72 -8.21 -3.09
C VAL A 105 -4.75 -9.28 -1.99
N ASP A 106 -3.62 -9.93 -1.71
CA ASP A 106 -3.51 -10.94 -0.64
C ASP A 106 -3.94 -10.40 0.73
N LYS A 107 -3.63 -9.13 1.00
CA LYS A 107 -4.02 -8.43 2.25
C LYS A 107 -5.42 -7.81 2.20
N GLY A 108 -6.18 -8.00 1.15
CA GLY A 108 -7.49 -7.35 0.97
C GLY A 108 -7.39 -5.83 0.81
N ILE A 109 -6.29 -5.33 0.26
CA ILE A 109 -6.05 -3.92 -0.05
C ILE A 109 -6.25 -3.72 -1.55
N LYS A 110 -7.00 -2.70 -1.95
CA LYS A 110 -7.21 -2.34 -3.36
C LYS A 110 -5.91 -1.79 -3.96
N PRO A 111 -5.28 -2.45 -4.95
CA PRO A 111 -4.13 -1.88 -5.65
C PRO A 111 -4.59 -0.84 -6.67
N CYS A 112 -3.80 0.24 -6.82
CA CYS A 112 -3.90 1.21 -7.91
C CYS A 112 -2.48 1.47 -8.43
N VAL A 113 -2.32 1.72 -9.73
CA VAL A 113 -1.01 1.99 -10.35
C VAL A 113 -0.99 3.39 -10.94
N VAL A 114 0.10 4.12 -10.70
CA VAL A 114 0.28 5.47 -11.24
C VAL A 114 1.61 5.54 -11.96
N PHE A 115 1.59 5.90 -13.23
CA PHE A 115 2.77 6.18 -14.02
C PHE A 115 3.05 7.67 -14.02
N SER A 116 4.12 8.06 -13.35
CA SER A 116 4.56 9.46 -13.25
C SER A 116 5.52 9.84 -14.37
N LYS A 117 5.79 11.14 -14.50
CA LYS A 117 6.65 11.72 -15.53
C LYS A 117 6.18 11.38 -16.96
N SER A 118 4.87 11.42 -17.19
CA SER A 118 4.26 11.16 -18.50
C SER A 118 4.72 12.13 -19.60
N ASP A 119 5.37 13.25 -19.22
CA ASP A 119 6.04 14.17 -20.12
C ASP A 119 7.34 13.61 -20.75
N LEU A 120 7.88 12.51 -20.22
CA LEU A 120 9.14 11.93 -20.65
C LEU A 120 9.00 10.67 -21.52
N GLY A 121 7.81 10.13 -21.68
CA GLY A 121 7.58 8.91 -22.47
C GLY A 121 6.11 8.51 -22.56
N GLU A 122 5.82 7.58 -23.47
CA GLU A 122 4.48 7.03 -23.66
C GLU A 122 4.07 6.14 -22.49
N THR A 123 2.79 6.20 -22.13
CA THR A 123 2.20 5.47 -21.00
C THR A 123 1.16 4.44 -21.41
N ASP A 124 0.65 4.51 -22.65
CA ASP A 124 -0.48 3.73 -23.14
C ASP A 124 -0.27 2.21 -22.99
N ASP A 125 0.91 1.73 -23.35
CA ASP A 125 1.26 0.31 -23.24
C ASP A 125 1.27 -0.16 -21.79
N TYR A 126 1.74 0.67 -20.87
CA TYR A 126 1.74 0.36 -19.43
C TYR A 126 0.33 0.39 -18.85
N GLU A 127 -0.48 1.38 -19.25
CA GLU A 127 -1.86 1.49 -18.80
C GLU A 127 -2.69 0.31 -19.28
N GLU A 128 -2.50 -0.14 -20.54
CA GLU A 128 -3.22 -1.30 -21.09
C GLU A 128 -3.01 -2.55 -20.25
N ILE A 129 -1.78 -2.78 -19.76
CA ILE A 129 -1.45 -3.93 -18.89
C ILE A 129 -2.37 -3.98 -17.68
N TYR A 130 -2.52 -2.87 -16.96
CA TYR A 130 -3.28 -2.82 -15.71
C TYR A 130 -4.78 -2.64 -15.93
N LYS A 131 -5.20 -1.94 -17.00
CA LYS A 131 -6.61 -1.87 -17.42
C LYS A 131 -7.17 -3.27 -17.71
N LYS A 132 -6.41 -4.11 -18.44
CA LYS A 132 -6.81 -5.50 -18.70
C LYS A 132 -6.87 -6.36 -17.44
N ALA A 133 -6.06 -6.05 -16.44
CA ALA A 133 -6.10 -6.72 -15.13
C ALA A 133 -7.23 -6.21 -14.21
N GLY A 134 -8.04 -5.23 -14.64
CA GLY A 134 -9.06 -4.63 -13.80
C GLY A 134 -8.50 -3.76 -12.67
N ILE A 135 -7.21 -3.39 -12.74
CA ILE A 135 -6.54 -2.56 -11.74
C ILE A 135 -6.62 -1.10 -12.16
N PRO A 136 -7.16 -0.19 -11.32
CA PRO A 136 -7.17 1.24 -11.62
C PRO A 136 -5.78 1.77 -11.94
N VAL A 137 -5.65 2.50 -13.05
CA VAL A 137 -4.37 3.04 -13.49
C VAL A 137 -4.54 4.46 -14.00
N ALA A 138 -3.56 5.32 -13.75
CA ALA A 138 -3.48 6.68 -14.26
C ALA A 138 -2.05 7.06 -14.58
N SER A 139 -1.89 7.99 -15.52
CA SER A 139 -0.62 8.62 -15.83
C SER A 139 -0.64 10.08 -15.37
N VAL A 140 0.49 10.55 -14.80
CA VAL A 140 0.59 11.91 -14.25
C VAL A 140 1.85 12.63 -14.71
N CYS A 141 1.70 13.93 -14.94
CA CYS A 141 2.80 14.85 -15.09
C CYS A 141 2.78 15.85 -13.92
N ASN A 142 3.68 15.68 -12.95
CA ASN A 142 3.73 16.55 -11.78
C ASN A 142 4.11 18.01 -12.14
N LYS A 143 4.70 18.27 -13.32
CA LYS A 143 5.07 19.62 -13.76
C LYS A 143 3.88 20.43 -14.26
N THR A 144 2.94 19.77 -14.96
CA THR A 144 1.76 20.41 -15.53
C THR A 144 0.52 20.22 -14.69
N GLY A 145 0.52 19.24 -13.78
CA GLY A 145 -0.65 18.82 -13.00
C GLY A 145 -1.57 17.85 -13.73
N ASP A 146 -1.23 17.47 -14.98
CA ASP A 146 -2.05 16.52 -15.75
C ASP A 146 -2.15 15.18 -15.02
N GLY A 147 -3.35 14.62 -14.96
CA GLY A 147 -3.64 13.33 -14.34
C GLY A 147 -3.75 13.35 -12.82
N VAL A 148 -3.39 14.43 -12.11
CA VAL A 148 -3.45 14.52 -10.63
C VAL A 148 -4.87 14.31 -10.12
N GLU A 149 -5.87 14.84 -10.81
CA GLU A 149 -7.28 14.68 -10.41
C GLU A 149 -7.73 13.21 -10.49
N ALA A 150 -7.29 12.46 -11.49
CA ALA A 150 -7.56 11.02 -11.59
C ALA A 150 -6.96 10.26 -10.38
N VAL A 151 -5.77 10.66 -9.90
CA VAL A 151 -5.17 10.06 -8.69
C VAL A 151 -5.96 10.45 -7.44
N LYS A 152 -6.46 11.69 -7.33
CA LYS A 152 -7.33 12.08 -6.21
C LYS A 152 -8.59 11.22 -6.13
N GLN A 153 -9.18 10.85 -7.27
CA GLN A 153 -10.33 9.94 -7.33
C GLN A 153 -10.00 8.50 -6.90
N MET A 154 -8.73 8.10 -6.94
CA MET A 154 -8.29 6.79 -6.42
C MET A 154 -8.20 6.79 -4.89
N ILE A 155 -8.06 7.97 -4.24
CA ILE A 155 -8.09 8.14 -2.80
C ILE A 155 -9.56 8.04 -2.38
N GLY A 156 -9.95 6.89 -1.82
CA GLY A 156 -11.32 6.67 -1.34
C GLY A 156 -11.57 7.25 0.05
N GLU A 157 -12.68 6.85 0.67
CA GLU A 157 -13.07 7.27 2.03
C GLU A 157 -12.19 6.66 3.14
N GLY A 158 -11.37 5.67 2.82
CA GLY A 158 -10.54 4.95 3.80
C GLY A 158 -9.08 5.44 3.83
N ILE A 159 -8.19 4.56 4.28
CA ILE A 159 -6.76 4.85 4.39
C ILE A 159 -6.07 4.47 3.08
N THR A 160 -5.44 5.45 2.44
CA THR A 160 -4.62 5.29 1.24
C THR A 160 -3.14 5.39 1.59
N VAL A 161 -2.36 4.40 1.17
CA VAL A 161 -0.90 4.38 1.28
C VAL A 161 -0.28 4.55 -0.09
N PHE A 162 0.72 5.43 -0.21
CA PHE A 162 1.50 5.61 -1.42
C PHE A 162 2.84 4.91 -1.31
N THR A 163 3.19 4.11 -2.32
CA THR A 163 4.50 3.45 -2.41
C THR A 163 5.12 3.69 -3.79
N GLY A 164 6.43 3.57 -3.87
CA GLY A 164 7.17 3.75 -5.11
C GLY A 164 8.66 3.94 -4.83
N ASN A 165 9.50 3.61 -5.81
CA ASN A 165 10.94 3.74 -5.69
C ASN A 165 11.39 5.19 -5.49
N THR A 166 12.63 5.37 -5.03
CA THR A 166 13.22 6.71 -4.94
C THR A 166 13.29 7.33 -6.34
N GLY A 167 12.96 8.63 -6.42
CA GLY A 167 13.04 9.37 -7.68
C GLY A 167 11.84 9.22 -8.63
N VAL A 168 10.82 8.42 -8.31
CA VAL A 168 9.60 8.29 -9.15
C VAL A 168 8.65 9.49 -9.06
N GLY A 169 8.93 10.50 -8.22
CA GLY A 169 8.08 11.68 -8.09
C GLY A 169 6.94 11.57 -7.07
N LYS A 170 7.02 10.60 -6.13
CA LYS A 170 6.01 10.41 -5.06
C LYS A 170 5.75 11.69 -4.26
N SER A 171 6.80 12.32 -3.71
CA SER A 171 6.67 13.55 -2.92
C SER A 171 6.08 14.70 -3.74
N SER A 172 6.48 14.84 -4.99
CA SER A 172 5.94 15.86 -5.89
C SER A 172 4.44 15.65 -6.15
N LEU A 173 4.02 14.39 -6.36
CA LEU A 173 2.61 14.05 -6.55
C LEU A 173 1.79 14.33 -5.29
N LEU A 174 2.28 13.90 -4.11
CA LEU A 174 1.59 14.18 -2.85
C LEU A 174 1.45 15.70 -2.60
N ASN A 175 2.50 16.49 -2.86
CA ASN A 175 2.42 17.95 -2.77
C ASN A 175 1.41 18.55 -3.78
N SER A 176 1.25 17.95 -4.96
CA SER A 176 0.24 18.39 -5.94
C SER A 176 -1.19 17.99 -5.55
N ILE A 177 -1.35 16.96 -4.72
CA ILE A 177 -2.65 16.55 -4.18
C ILE A 177 -3.08 17.48 -3.06
N ASP A 178 -2.16 17.81 -2.13
CA ASP A 178 -2.45 18.67 -0.98
C ASP A 178 -1.16 19.33 -0.47
N ASP A 179 -1.16 20.67 -0.37
CA ASP A 179 -0.02 21.47 0.07
C ASP A 179 0.43 21.17 1.52
N ARG A 180 -0.46 20.57 2.32
CA ARG A 180 -0.14 20.19 3.71
C ARG A 180 0.93 19.11 3.82
N PHE A 181 1.15 18.33 2.76
CA PHE A 181 2.21 17.32 2.79
C PHE A 181 3.61 17.93 2.88
N SER A 182 3.86 19.14 2.36
CA SER A 182 5.14 19.90 2.46
C SER A 182 6.40 19.04 2.37
N LEU A 183 6.33 17.95 1.55
CA LEU A 183 7.40 16.96 1.47
C LEU A 183 8.58 17.52 0.71
N ALA A 184 9.79 17.32 1.24
CA ALA A 184 11.02 17.72 0.56
C ALA A 184 11.14 16.92 -0.75
N THR A 185 11.14 17.61 -1.88
CA THR A 185 11.36 17.02 -3.20
C THR A 185 12.85 16.81 -3.45
N GLY A 186 13.24 15.59 -3.79
CA GLY A 186 14.50 15.04 -4.30
C GLY A 186 15.83 15.71 -3.94
N GLU A 187 16.14 16.90 -4.43
CA GLU A 187 17.48 17.49 -4.28
C GLU A 187 17.78 18.11 -2.90
N ILE A 188 16.78 18.30 -2.07
CA ILE A 188 16.91 18.96 -0.75
C ILE A 188 17.09 17.93 0.37
N SER A 189 16.67 16.67 0.17
CA SER A 189 16.77 15.64 1.21
C SER A 189 18.22 15.19 1.49
N ASP A 190 19.12 15.31 0.51
CA ASP A 190 20.54 14.95 0.65
C ASP A 190 21.38 16.04 1.35
N LYS A 191 20.91 17.30 1.35
CA LYS A 191 21.64 18.43 1.94
C LYS A 191 21.29 18.73 3.40
N LEU A 192 20.12 18.29 3.86
CA LEU A 192 19.78 18.34 5.29
C LEU A 192 20.27 17.04 5.92
N GLY A 193 21.54 17.01 6.37
CA GLY A 193 22.18 15.90 7.07
C GLY A 193 21.27 15.33 8.17
N ARG A 194 20.38 14.45 7.81
CA ARG A 194 19.54 13.70 8.75
C ARG A 194 20.44 12.74 9.50
N GLY A 195 20.67 13.09 10.75
CA GLY A 195 21.41 12.26 11.70
C GLY A 195 20.83 10.82 11.71
N ARG A 196 21.68 9.89 12.01
CA ARG A 196 21.60 8.42 11.89
C ARG A 196 20.43 7.72 12.61
N HIS A 197 19.42 8.41 13.15
CA HIS A 197 18.25 7.86 13.88
C HIS A 197 17.04 8.77 13.77
N THR A 198 16.52 9.03 12.56
CA THR A 198 15.14 9.53 12.46
C THR A 198 14.21 8.33 12.43
N THR A 199 13.43 8.16 13.49
CA THR A 199 12.29 7.23 13.56
C THR A 199 11.42 7.52 12.34
N ARG A 200 11.22 6.53 11.46
CA ARG A 200 10.33 6.63 10.31
C ARG A 200 8.91 6.66 10.86
N GLU A 201 8.36 7.86 11.06
CA GLU A 201 7.03 8.06 11.63
C GLU A 201 6.01 8.14 10.50
N VAL A 202 4.89 7.47 10.70
CA VAL A 202 3.74 7.56 9.80
C VAL A 202 2.75 8.54 10.38
N THR A 203 2.25 9.44 9.53
CA THR A 203 1.18 10.39 9.88
C THR A 203 0.06 10.26 8.84
N LEU A 204 -1.19 10.17 9.30
CA LEU A 204 -2.36 10.22 8.46
C LEU A 204 -2.83 11.67 8.31
N TYR A 205 -3.06 12.09 7.08
CA TYR A 205 -3.63 13.40 6.74
C TYR A 205 -4.98 13.21 6.07
N HIS A 206 -5.97 14.00 6.45
CA HIS A 206 -7.24 14.04 5.74
C HIS A 206 -7.06 14.55 4.31
N VAL A 207 -7.56 13.81 3.34
CA VAL A 207 -7.64 14.21 1.93
C VAL A 207 -9.03 13.81 1.41
N GLY A 208 -9.86 14.78 1.06
CA GLY A 208 -11.26 14.50 0.80
C GLY A 208 -11.95 13.89 2.02
N ASP A 209 -12.67 12.79 1.82
CA ASP A 209 -13.37 12.06 2.88
C ASP A 209 -12.53 10.92 3.50
N GLY A 210 -11.27 10.76 3.08
CA GLY A 210 -10.38 9.70 3.54
C GLY A 210 -9.08 10.22 4.15
N PHE A 211 -8.14 9.30 4.34
CA PHE A 211 -6.81 9.56 4.85
C PHE A 211 -5.74 9.15 3.84
N VAL A 212 -4.69 9.94 3.76
CA VAL A 212 -3.44 9.59 3.10
C VAL A 212 -2.35 9.43 4.14
N ALA A 213 -1.68 8.28 4.13
CA ALA A 213 -0.54 8.03 4.99
C ALA A 213 0.72 8.66 4.41
N ASP A 214 1.27 9.66 5.10
CA ASP A 214 2.63 10.13 4.85
C ASP A 214 3.62 9.14 5.46
N THR A 215 4.44 8.58 4.60
CA THR A 215 5.38 7.52 4.93
C THR A 215 6.81 7.92 4.54
N PRO A 216 7.41 8.89 5.23
CA PRO A 216 8.71 9.43 4.84
C PRO A 216 9.79 8.36 4.90
N GLY A 217 10.56 8.23 3.79
CA GLY A 217 11.67 7.29 3.69
C GLY A 217 11.30 5.82 3.53
N PHE A 218 10.01 5.49 3.31
CA PHE A 218 9.59 4.16 2.87
C PHE A 218 9.50 4.08 1.35
N SER A 219 10.02 3.00 0.79
CA SER A 219 10.00 2.70 -0.64
C SER A 219 9.20 1.43 -0.94
N SER A 220 9.00 1.13 -2.22
CA SER A 220 8.41 -0.14 -2.65
C SER A 220 9.24 -1.36 -2.21
N LEU A 221 10.56 -1.21 -2.08
CA LEU A 221 11.44 -2.26 -1.58
C LEU A 221 11.16 -2.61 -0.12
N ASP A 222 10.83 -1.61 0.72
CA ASP A 222 10.49 -1.87 2.12
C ASP A 222 9.25 -2.79 2.27
N ILE A 223 8.26 -2.70 1.36
CA ILE A 223 7.11 -3.60 1.36
C ILE A 223 7.51 -5.01 0.90
N GLN A 224 8.37 -5.11 -0.12
CA GLN A 224 8.82 -6.41 -0.65
C GLN A 224 9.77 -7.16 0.29
N GLU A 225 10.54 -6.43 1.11
CA GLU A 225 11.45 -7.00 2.10
C GLU A 225 10.73 -7.48 3.38
N THR A 226 9.44 -7.15 3.54
CA THR A 226 8.65 -7.78 4.59
C THR A 226 8.45 -9.26 4.22
N ASN A 227 8.46 -10.15 5.22
CA ASN A 227 8.24 -11.60 5.03
C ASN A 227 6.79 -11.92 4.59
N ASP A 228 6.20 -11.06 3.76
CA ASP A 228 4.88 -11.25 3.16
C ASP A 228 5.00 -12.17 1.93
N ILE A 229 5.35 -13.44 2.21
CA ILE A 229 5.46 -14.48 1.18
C ILE A 229 4.04 -14.96 0.85
N ILE A 230 3.63 -14.78 -0.40
CA ILE A 230 2.39 -15.37 -0.90
C ILE A 230 2.71 -16.79 -1.36
N LEU A 231 2.12 -17.78 -0.70
CA LEU A 231 2.28 -19.18 -1.09
C LEU A 231 1.74 -19.44 -2.49
N LYS A 232 2.30 -20.43 -3.19
CA LYS A 232 1.91 -20.80 -4.56
C LYS A 232 0.43 -21.13 -4.70
N GLU A 233 -0.19 -21.67 -3.65
CA GLU A 233 -1.61 -21.98 -3.59
C GLU A 233 -2.50 -20.74 -3.61
N ASN A 234 -2.04 -19.65 -3.01
CA ASN A 234 -2.76 -18.37 -2.91
C ASN A 234 -2.43 -17.41 -4.06
N LEU A 235 -1.25 -17.57 -4.67
CA LEU A 235 -0.75 -16.65 -5.70
C LEU A 235 -1.70 -16.43 -6.88
N PRO A 236 -2.39 -17.45 -7.44
CA PRO A 236 -3.35 -17.24 -8.53
C PRO A 236 -4.49 -16.29 -8.17
N PHE A 237 -4.93 -16.30 -6.91
CA PHE A 237 -6.00 -15.43 -6.41
C PHE A 237 -5.57 -13.97 -6.22
N CYS A 238 -4.25 -13.72 -6.25
CA CYS A 238 -3.68 -12.37 -6.18
C CYS A 238 -3.58 -11.67 -7.54
N PHE A 239 -4.04 -12.33 -8.61
CA PHE A 239 -4.14 -11.80 -9.97
C PHE A 239 -5.62 -11.71 -10.35
N PRO A 240 -6.28 -10.55 -10.17
CA PRO A 240 -7.73 -10.41 -10.37
C PRO A 240 -8.20 -10.87 -11.74
N GLU A 241 -7.37 -10.68 -12.77
CA GLU A 241 -7.64 -11.11 -14.14
C GLU A 241 -7.70 -12.62 -14.33
N PHE A 242 -7.29 -13.43 -13.34
CA PHE A 242 -7.38 -14.88 -13.38
C PHE A 242 -8.71 -15.42 -12.84
N GLU A 243 -9.48 -14.62 -12.09
CA GLU A 243 -10.66 -15.04 -11.33
C GLU A 243 -11.63 -15.90 -12.15
N ASP A 244 -11.97 -15.46 -13.37
CA ASP A 244 -12.91 -16.16 -14.26
C ASP A 244 -12.43 -17.53 -14.74
N TYR A 245 -11.15 -17.85 -14.59
CA TYR A 245 -10.50 -19.04 -15.12
C TYR A 245 -10.13 -20.05 -14.04
N LEU A 246 -10.01 -19.61 -12.77
CA LEU A 246 -9.58 -20.46 -11.66
C LEU A 246 -10.56 -21.59 -11.39
N GLY A 247 -10.03 -22.77 -11.04
CA GLY A 247 -10.82 -23.96 -10.76
C GLY A 247 -11.50 -24.61 -11.98
N ARG A 248 -11.30 -24.07 -13.17
CA ARG A 248 -11.96 -24.51 -14.42
C ARG A 248 -11.00 -25.15 -15.43
N CYS A 249 -9.71 -25.21 -15.10
CA CYS A 249 -8.69 -25.86 -15.93
C CYS A 249 -8.87 -27.38 -15.98
N LYS A 250 -8.27 -28.02 -16.98
CA LYS A 250 -8.31 -29.48 -17.13
C LYS A 250 -7.79 -30.25 -15.91
N PHE A 251 -6.81 -29.67 -15.19
CA PHE A 251 -6.21 -30.24 -13.98
C PHE A 251 -6.57 -29.40 -12.76
N THR A 252 -6.98 -30.05 -11.68
CA THR A 252 -7.34 -29.37 -10.41
C THR A 252 -6.15 -28.69 -9.73
N SER A 253 -4.92 -29.21 -9.95
CA SER A 253 -3.66 -28.67 -9.44
C SER A 253 -2.89 -27.86 -10.49
N CYS A 254 -3.61 -27.22 -11.41
CA CYS A 254 -2.99 -26.41 -12.46
C CYS A 254 -2.20 -25.24 -11.86
N SER A 255 -0.94 -25.13 -12.21
CA SER A 255 -0.08 -24.02 -11.78
C SER A 255 -0.24 -22.76 -12.64
N HIS A 256 -1.00 -22.86 -13.74
CA HIS A 256 -1.22 -21.81 -14.73
C HIS A 256 0.09 -21.30 -15.39
N THR A 257 1.13 -22.13 -15.42
CA THR A 257 2.43 -21.75 -15.98
C THR A 257 2.71 -22.36 -17.35
N VAL A 258 2.48 -23.68 -17.53
CA VAL A 258 2.83 -24.43 -18.75
C VAL A 258 1.85 -25.54 -19.12
N GLU A 259 0.81 -25.78 -18.33
CA GLU A 259 -0.07 -26.96 -18.47
C GLU A 259 -0.96 -26.88 -19.71
N LYS A 260 -0.99 -27.95 -20.48
CA LYS A 260 -1.93 -28.09 -21.60
C LYS A 260 -3.37 -28.18 -21.09
N GLY A 261 -4.26 -27.33 -21.65
CA GLY A 261 -5.65 -27.21 -21.23
C GLY A 261 -5.83 -26.32 -20.01
N CYS A 262 -4.87 -25.42 -19.76
CA CYS A 262 -4.99 -24.33 -18.82
C CYS A 262 -5.79 -23.17 -19.42
N LEU A 263 -6.89 -22.75 -18.78
CA LEU A 263 -7.73 -21.68 -19.28
C LEU A 263 -7.08 -20.29 -19.12
N VAL A 264 -6.19 -20.13 -18.14
CA VAL A 264 -5.41 -18.88 -17.99
C VAL A 264 -4.47 -18.72 -19.19
N LEU A 265 -3.75 -19.78 -19.60
CA LEU A 265 -2.89 -19.75 -20.78
C LEU A 265 -3.67 -19.49 -22.06
N ASP A 266 -4.84 -20.10 -22.22
CA ASP A 266 -5.74 -19.84 -23.35
C ASP A 266 -6.20 -18.38 -23.38
N ALA A 267 -6.44 -17.77 -22.21
CA ALA A 267 -6.80 -16.36 -22.10
C ALA A 267 -5.63 -15.43 -22.44
N VAL A 268 -4.41 -15.80 -22.06
CA VAL A 268 -3.18 -15.09 -22.47
C VAL A 268 -3.00 -15.15 -23.98
N ASP A 269 -3.14 -16.33 -24.60
CA ASP A 269 -2.99 -16.51 -26.05
C ASP A 269 -4.05 -15.71 -26.83
N LYS A 270 -5.24 -15.53 -26.28
CA LYS A 270 -6.32 -14.71 -26.84
C LYS A 270 -6.17 -13.21 -26.54
N GLY A 271 -5.16 -12.81 -25.78
CA GLY A 271 -4.93 -11.41 -25.36
C GLY A 271 -5.94 -10.85 -24.34
N LEU A 272 -6.76 -11.74 -23.71
CA LEU A 272 -7.70 -11.36 -22.62
C LEU A 272 -6.95 -11.08 -21.34
N ILE A 273 -5.90 -11.85 -21.05
CA ILE A 273 -4.92 -11.56 -20.00
C ILE A 273 -3.66 -11.03 -20.68
N HIS A 274 -3.11 -9.94 -20.16
CA HIS A 274 -1.91 -9.35 -20.75
C HIS A 274 -0.68 -10.23 -20.49
N LYS A 275 0.09 -10.53 -21.56
CA LYS A 275 1.24 -11.43 -21.50
C LYS A 275 2.26 -11.05 -20.43
N LYS A 276 2.54 -9.73 -20.26
CA LYS A 276 3.48 -9.22 -19.26
C LYS A 276 3.05 -9.53 -17.83
N ARG A 277 1.75 -9.46 -17.55
CA ARG A 277 1.20 -9.84 -16.23
C ARG A 277 1.40 -11.32 -15.97
N HIS A 278 1.13 -12.18 -16.97
CA HIS A 278 1.37 -13.61 -16.84
C HIS A 278 2.88 -13.93 -16.69
N GLU A 279 3.76 -13.24 -17.40
CA GLU A 279 5.23 -13.38 -17.22
C GLU A 279 5.64 -13.08 -15.76
N SER A 280 5.10 -12.02 -15.15
CA SER A 280 5.33 -11.69 -13.74
C SER A 280 4.77 -12.77 -12.80
N TYR A 281 3.57 -13.27 -13.08
CA TYR A 281 2.98 -14.38 -12.32
C TYR A 281 3.89 -15.61 -12.32
N VAL A 282 4.37 -16.03 -13.50
CA VAL A 282 5.27 -17.19 -13.65
C VAL A 282 6.59 -16.98 -12.89
N ALA A 283 7.14 -15.77 -12.93
CA ALA A 283 8.34 -15.43 -12.16
C ALA A 283 8.09 -15.58 -10.66
N MET A 284 6.99 -15.00 -10.15
CA MET A 284 6.61 -15.09 -8.74
C MET A 284 6.31 -16.53 -8.31
N TYR A 285 5.61 -17.31 -9.16
CA TYR A 285 5.34 -18.73 -8.90
C TYR A 285 6.65 -19.52 -8.75
N ASN A 286 7.61 -19.29 -9.65
CA ASN A 286 8.90 -19.96 -9.60
C ASN A 286 9.72 -19.62 -8.34
N ASP A 287 9.58 -18.40 -7.82
CA ASP A 287 10.22 -17.98 -6.57
C ASP A 287 9.68 -18.77 -5.35
N VAL A 288 8.39 -19.17 -5.39
CA VAL A 288 7.70 -19.76 -4.22
C VAL A 288 7.29 -21.24 -4.38
N LYS A 289 7.40 -21.84 -5.59
CA LYS A 289 6.89 -23.21 -5.88
C LYS A 289 7.43 -24.31 -4.97
N ASP A 290 8.65 -24.14 -4.48
CA ASP A 290 9.35 -25.13 -3.63
C ASP A 290 9.25 -24.77 -2.13
N LEU A 291 8.70 -23.59 -1.78
CA LEU A 291 8.49 -23.19 -0.40
C LEU A 291 7.32 -23.97 0.22
N LYS A 292 7.48 -24.33 1.48
CA LYS A 292 6.47 -25.06 2.25
C LYS A 292 6.02 -24.20 3.44
N GLU A 293 4.73 -24.26 3.76
CA GLU A 293 4.09 -23.45 4.80
C GLU A 293 4.80 -23.54 6.16
N TRP A 294 5.40 -24.69 6.49
CA TRP A 294 6.10 -24.89 7.76
C TRP A 294 7.57 -24.41 7.78
N GLU A 295 8.07 -23.86 6.69
CA GLU A 295 9.42 -23.29 6.55
C GLU A 295 9.44 -21.78 6.75
N MET A 296 8.26 -21.16 7.05
CA MET A 296 8.08 -19.72 7.22
C MET A 296 8.04 -19.26 8.67
#